data_4b6009c8e10e17b58641d4e638fc7069
#
_entry.id   4b6009c8e10e17b58641d4e638fc7069
#
_cell.length_a   1.000
_cell.length_b   1.000
_cell.length_c   1.000
_cell.angle_alpha   90.00
_cell.angle_beta   90.00
_cell.angle_gamma   90.00
#
_symmetry.space_group_name_H-M   'P 1'
#
loop_
_entity.id
_entity.type
_entity.pdbx_description
1 polymer ?
#
loop_
_entity_poly.entity_id
_entity_poly.type
_entity_poly.pdbx_seq_one_letter_code
_entity_poly.pdbx_strand_id
1 'polypeptide(L)'
;MVSIFFISPLLITFLSSIVLKEKIGIHRVTSVIGALIGVMFVMKPGTSEFHPEMLFALGSAISYAIFQIFTRRLKSDGNLPALITIQHLCYFLSALPLLAFNWSGGLNSTGNMSFDFLLRATVSPTFMEVIYIAICAGTVLFLSLVSSFAYRNVEASLIAPFEYVAIPVSVVWGILIWGDYPSSTAWIGMGLIISSGIYVVYRERINQVETTSRVPMPGSAGMVQSKKDD
;
A
#
# COMPACT_ATOMS: atom_id res chain seq x y z
N MET A 1 14.33 -7.52 -2.68
CA MET A 1 13.12 -7.90 -1.90
C MET A 1 12.03 -6.83 -1.92
N VAL A 2 12.33 -5.54 -1.70
CA VAL A 2 11.32 -4.46 -1.73
C VAL A 2 10.54 -4.41 -3.05
N SER A 3 11.17 -4.69 -4.19
CA SER A 3 10.52 -4.68 -5.51
C SER A 3 9.33 -5.64 -5.63
N ILE A 4 9.38 -6.79 -4.95
CA ILE A 4 8.32 -7.80 -5.00
C ILE A 4 7.10 -7.33 -4.20
N PHE A 5 7.32 -6.59 -3.11
CA PHE A 5 6.22 -6.05 -2.31
C PHE A 5 5.34 -5.08 -3.13
N PHE A 6 5.92 -4.36 -4.09
CA PHE A 6 5.17 -3.45 -4.96
C PHE A 6 4.19 -4.14 -5.94
N ILE A 7 4.09 -5.48 -5.90
CA ILE A 7 2.97 -6.18 -6.54
C ILE A 7 1.65 -6.04 -5.73
N SER A 8 1.73 -5.63 -4.45
CA SER A 8 0.57 -5.53 -3.56
C SER A 8 -0.56 -4.63 -4.08
N PRO A 9 -0.34 -3.43 -4.66
CA PRO A 9 -1.44 -2.63 -5.20
C PRO A 9 -2.19 -3.31 -6.36
N LEU A 10 -1.48 -4.10 -7.16
CA LEU A 10 -2.10 -4.89 -8.22
C LEU A 10 -2.96 -6.01 -7.63
N LEU A 11 -2.46 -6.69 -6.58
CA LEU A 11 -3.23 -7.69 -5.85
C LEU A 11 -4.46 -7.09 -5.17
N ILE A 12 -4.34 -5.91 -4.54
CA ILE A 12 -5.46 -5.20 -3.91
C ILE A 12 -6.53 -4.90 -4.97
N THR A 13 -6.14 -4.35 -6.12
CA THR A 13 -7.05 -4.05 -7.22
C THR A 13 -7.76 -5.33 -7.70
N PHE A 14 -7.04 -6.41 -7.90
CA PHE A 14 -7.60 -7.69 -8.32
C PHE A 14 -8.54 -8.29 -7.26
N LEU A 15 -8.10 -8.35 -6.00
CA LEU A 15 -8.92 -8.89 -4.92
C LEU A 15 -10.16 -8.04 -4.65
N SER A 16 -10.10 -6.72 -4.82
CA SER A 16 -11.27 -5.84 -4.63
C SER A 16 -12.41 -6.20 -5.58
N SER A 17 -12.11 -6.60 -6.82
CA SER A 17 -13.14 -7.03 -7.76
C SER A 17 -13.81 -8.34 -7.34
N ILE A 18 -13.04 -9.29 -6.80
CA ILE A 18 -13.54 -10.62 -6.45
C ILE A 18 -14.26 -10.60 -5.10
N VAL A 19 -13.61 -10.04 -4.07
CA VAL A 19 -14.08 -10.11 -2.68
C VAL A 19 -15.12 -9.04 -2.37
N LEU A 20 -14.86 -7.80 -2.82
CA LEU A 20 -15.74 -6.66 -2.56
C LEU A 20 -16.76 -6.42 -3.67
N LYS A 21 -16.62 -7.12 -4.81
CA LYS A 21 -17.45 -6.94 -6.01
C LYS A 21 -17.41 -5.49 -6.52
N GLU A 22 -16.31 -4.78 -6.30
CA GLU A 22 -16.08 -3.44 -6.83
C GLU A 22 -16.01 -3.51 -8.37
N LYS A 23 -16.72 -2.61 -9.05
CA LYS A 23 -16.63 -2.51 -10.52
C LYS A 23 -15.31 -1.83 -10.89
N ILE A 24 -14.35 -2.63 -11.33
CA ILE A 24 -13.07 -2.11 -11.77
C ILE A 24 -13.18 -1.63 -13.21
N GLY A 25 -13.10 -0.30 -13.39
CA GLY A 25 -12.97 0.27 -14.72
C GLY A 25 -11.57 0.05 -15.31
N ILE A 26 -11.49 -0.04 -16.64
CA ILE A 26 -10.22 -0.19 -17.36
C ILE A 26 -9.19 0.87 -16.96
N HIS A 27 -9.62 2.07 -16.64
CA HIS A 27 -8.76 3.19 -16.22
C HIS A 27 -8.03 2.92 -14.89
N ARG A 28 -8.65 2.21 -13.95
CA ARG A 28 -7.99 1.80 -12.70
C ARG A 28 -6.92 0.75 -12.96
N VAL A 29 -7.24 -0.24 -13.81
CA VAL A 29 -6.28 -1.29 -14.20
C VAL A 29 -5.08 -0.70 -14.93
N THR A 30 -5.32 0.18 -15.91
CA THR A 30 -4.22 0.82 -16.67
C THR A 30 -3.37 1.71 -15.77
N SER A 31 -3.94 2.41 -14.78
CA SER A 31 -3.19 3.19 -13.81
C SER A 31 -2.27 2.31 -12.95
N VAL A 32 -2.78 1.20 -12.41
CA VAL A 32 -1.96 0.27 -11.61
C VAL A 32 -0.83 -0.33 -12.44
N ILE A 33 -1.11 -0.75 -13.67
CA ILE A 33 -0.09 -1.30 -14.58
C ILE A 33 0.93 -0.22 -14.96
N GLY A 34 0.49 0.99 -15.28
CA GLY A 34 1.38 2.10 -15.60
C GLY A 34 2.31 2.46 -14.44
N ALA A 35 1.78 2.50 -13.22
CA ALA A 35 2.58 2.74 -12.02
C ALA A 35 3.56 1.57 -11.77
N LEU A 36 3.16 0.31 -11.96
CA LEU A 36 4.04 -0.85 -11.80
C LEU A 36 5.20 -0.83 -12.83
N ILE A 37 4.92 -0.43 -14.07
CA ILE A 37 5.98 -0.21 -15.08
C ILE A 37 6.94 0.87 -14.59
N GLY A 38 6.43 1.98 -14.06
CA GLY A 38 7.24 3.04 -13.45
C GLY A 38 8.14 2.51 -12.33
N VAL A 39 7.62 1.65 -11.45
CA VAL A 39 8.40 0.96 -10.40
C VAL A 39 9.56 0.16 -10.99
N MET A 40 9.32 -0.57 -12.07
CA MET A 40 10.38 -1.34 -12.73
C MET A 40 11.49 -0.45 -13.29
N PHE A 41 11.17 0.73 -13.81
CA PHE A 41 12.18 1.71 -14.24
C PHE A 41 13.00 2.29 -13.08
N VAL A 42 12.37 2.53 -11.92
CA VAL A 42 13.07 3.01 -10.72
C VAL A 42 13.97 1.93 -10.13
N MET A 43 13.44 0.73 -9.96
CA MET A 43 14.10 -0.33 -9.20
C MET A 43 15.10 -1.14 -10.02
N LYS A 44 14.99 -1.13 -11.36
CA LYS A 44 15.84 -1.90 -12.29
C LYS A 44 16.06 -3.33 -11.75
N PRO A 45 15.03 -4.17 -11.64
CA PRO A 45 15.19 -5.52 -11.13
C PRO A 45 16.23 -6.22 -11.99
N GLY A 46 17.42 -6.43 -11.42
CA GLY A 46 18.52 -7.10 -12.10
C GLY A 46 18.23 -8.60 -12.24
N THR A 47 19.00 -9.24 -13.08
CA THR A 47 19.00 -10.71 -13.26
C THR A 47 19.68 -11.42 -12.07
N SER A 48 19.39 -11.00 -10.84
CA SER A 48 19.86 -11.72 -9.66
C SER A 48 19.17 -13.07 -9.61
N GLU A 49 19.94 -14.10 -9.35
CA GLU A 49 19.45 -15.47 -9.16
C GLU A 49 18.27 -15.48 -8.18
N PHE A 50 17.31 -16.38 -8.44
CA PHE A 50 16.15 -16.55 -7.56
C PHE A 50 16.62 -16.99 -6.18
N HIS A 51 16.33 -16.16 -5.19
CA HIS A 51 16.58 -16.48 -3.78
C HIS A 51 15.27 -16.91 -3.11
N PRO A 52 15.25 -18.03 -2.38
CA PRO A 52 14.04 -18.51 -1.68
C PRO A 52 13.40 -17.45 -0.77
N GLU A 53 14.18 -16.50 -0.25
CA GLU A 53 13.71 -15.37 0.56
C GLU A 53 12.73 -14.46 -0.17
N MET A 54 12.71 -14.48 -1.50
CA MET A 54 11.73 -13.73 -2.30
C MET A 54 10.30 -14.21 -2.06
N LEU A 55 10.12 -15.49 -1.68
CA LEU A 55 8.80 -16.04 -1.33
C LEU A 55 8.22 -15.37 -0.08
N PHE A 56 9.05 -14.98 0.89
CA PHE A 56 8.58 -14.23 2.07
C PHE A 56 8.09 -12.84 1.68
N ALA A 57 8.78 -12.17 0.75
CA ALA A 57 8.34 -10.87 0.24
C ALA A 57 7.01 -10.97 -0.52
N LEU A 58 6.82 -12.03 -1.32
CA LEU A 58 5.55 -12.30 -1.99
C LEU A 58 4.44 -12.63 -0.98
N GLY A 59 4.73 -13.47 0.02
CA GLY A 59 3.79 -13.79 1.10
C GLY A 59 3.37 -12.54 1.87
N SER A 60 4.29 -11.63 2.16
CA SER A 60 3.97 -10.35 2.82
C SER A 60 3.10 -9.45 1.96
N ALA A 61 3.34 -9.37 0.64
CA ALA A 61 2.52 -8.60 -0.29
C ALA A 61 1.08 -9.14 -0.38
N ILE A 62 0.93 -10.47 -0.43
CA ILE A 62 -0.38 -11.13 -0.42
C ILE A 62 -1.12 -10.86 0.90
N SER A 63 -0.44 -11.04 2.04
CA SER A 63 -1.01 -10.82 3.37
C SER A 63 -1.45 -9.36 3.55
N TYR A 64 -0.64 -8.41 3.08
CA TYR A 64 -0.97 -7.01 3.09
C TYR A 64 -2.22 -6.71 2.23
N ALA A 65 -2.28 -7.24 1.01
CA ALA A 65 -3.44 -7.07 0.14
C ALA A 65 -4.73 -7.63 0.76
N ILE A 66 -4.65 -8.81 1.35
CA ILE A 66 -5.77 -9.43 2.07
C ILE A 66 -6.20 -8.54 3.24
N PHE A 67 -5.26 -8.05 4.04
CA PHE A 67 -5.55 -7.16 5.17
C PHE A 67 -6.31 -5.90 4.72
N GLN A 68 -5.87 -5.24 3.65
CA GLN A 68 -6.56 -4.04 3.14
C GLN A 68 -7.98 -4.34 2.65
N ILE A 69 -8.19 -5.48 1.99
CA ILE A 69 -9.52 -5.92 1.56
C ILE A 69 -10.44 -6.21 2.77
N PHE A 70 -9.93 -6.88 3.81
CA PHE A 70 -10.70 -7.10 5.04
C PHE A 70 -11.00 -5.80 5.79
N THR A 71 -10.04 -4.88 5.85
CA THR A 71 -10.24 -3.54 6.42
C THR A 71 -11.40 -2.81 5.73
N ARG A 72 -11.49 -2.92 4.41
CA ARG A 72 -12.61 -2.38 3.64
C ARG A 72 -13.92 -3.09 3.91
N ARG A 73 -13.90 -4.43 3.97
CA ARG A 73 -15.10 -5.25 4.20
C ARG A 73 -15.70 -5.02 5.59
N LEU A 74 -14.88 -4.81 6.60
CA LEU A 74 -15.29 -4.56 7.99
C LEU A 74 -15.72 -3.12 8.25
N LYS A 75 -15.98 -2.33 7.21
CA LYS A 75 -16.37 -0.91 7.34
C LYS A 75 -17.58 -0.70 8.25
N SER A 76 -18.61 -1.54 8.13
CA SER A 76 -19.87 -1.41 8.87
C SER A 76 -19.78 -1.92 10.31
N ASP A 77 -18.98 -2.97 10.56
CA ASP A 77 -19.12 -3.80 11.76
C ASP A 77 -18.00 -3.59 12.77
N GLY A 78 -16.93 -2.86 12.40
CA GLY A 78 -15.75 -2.76 13.22
C GLY A 78 -15.40 -1.34 13.67
N ASN A 79 -14.99 -1.20 14.93
CA ASN A 79 -14.33 0.00 15.40
C ASN A 79 -12.91 0.08 14.84
N LEU A 80 -12.56 1.17 14.13
CA LEU A 80 -11.26 1.33 13.50
C LEU A 80 -10.08 1.24 14.49
N PRO A 81 -10.11 1.90 15.66
CA PRO A 81 -9.08 1.74 16.68
C PRO A 81 -8.90 0.29 17.13
N ALA A 82 -9.98 -0.47 17.32
CA ALA A 82 -9.89 -1.88 17.71
C ALA A 82 -9.20 -2.73 16.65
N LEU A 83 -9.51 -2.53 15.37
CA LEU A 83 -8.86 -3.25 14.26
C LEU A 83 -7.35 -2.99 14.23
N ILE A 84 -6.94 -1.74 14.39
CA ILE A 84 -5.53 -1.35 14.40
C ILE A 84 -4.81 -1.89 15.64
N THR A 85 -5.48 -1.85 16.80
CA THR A 85 -4.93 -2.42 18.04
C THR A 85 -4.69 -3.91 17.89
N ILE A 86 -5.65 -4.65 17.34
CA ILE A 86 -5.50 -6.10 17.09
C ILE A 86 -4.35 -6.36 16.11
N GLN A 87 -4.24 -5.58 15.03
CA GLN A 87 -3.15 -5.71 14.06
C GLN A 87 -1.78 -5.54 14.73
N HIS A 88 -1.59 -4.47 15.52
CA HIS A 88 -0.32 -4.22 16.20
C HIS A 88 -0.04 -5.24 17.30
N LEU A 89 -1.09 -5.70 17.98
CA LEU A 89 -0.96 -6.79 18.95
C LEU A 89 -0.48 -8.09 18.27
N CYS A 90 -1.02 -8.44 17.10
CA CYS A 90 -0.55 -9.59 16.32
C CYS A 90 0.93 -9.43 15.91
N TYR A 91 1.35 -8.24 15.48
CA TYR A 91 2.76 -7.99 15.17
C TYR A 91 3.65 -8.14 16.41
N PHE A 92 3.23 -7.58 17.54
CA PHE A 92 3.95 -7.71 18.81
C PHE A 92 4.07 -9.17 19.24
N LEU A 93 2.96 -9.92 19.25
CA LEU A 93 2.96 -11.34 19.64
C LEU A 93 3.81 -12.19 18.69
N SER A 94 3.81 -11.91 17.39
CA SER A 94 4.64 -12.64 16.42
C SER A 94 6.14 -12.33 16.56
N ALA A 95 6.49 -11.16 17.08
CA ALA A 95 7.89 -10.79 17.34
C ALA A 95 8.45 -11.38 18.65
N LEU A 96 7.59 -11.73 19.63
CA LEU A 96 8.04 -12.24 20.93
C LEU A 96 8.90 -13.51 20.85
N PRO A 97 8.58 -14.55 20.07
CA PRO A 97 9.42 -15.74 19.94
C PRO A 97 10.82 -15.41 19.41
N LEU A 98 10.90 -14.53 18.40
CA LEU A 98 12.18 -14.08 17.85
C LEU A 98 12.97 -13.28 18.87
N LEU A 99 12.33 -12.38 19.59
CA LEU A 99 12.97 -11.60 20.64
C LEU A 99 13.51 -12.51 21.75
N ALA A 100 12.73 -13.50 22.21
CA ALA A 100 13.16 -14.45 23.23
C ALA A 100 14.34 -15.30 22.76
N PHE A 101 14.31 -15.76 21.50
CA PHE A 101 15.41 -16.50 20.90
C PHE A 101 16.68 -15.67 20.79
N ASN A 102 16.58 -14.44 20.27
CA ASN A 102 17.71 -13.55 20.12
C ASN A 102 18.29 -13.09 21.48
N TRP A 103 17.42 -12.97 22.50
CA TRP A 103 17.84 -12.66 23.88
C TRP A 103 18.63 -13.80 24.50
N SER A 104 18.34 -15.06 24.16
CA SER A 104 19.08 -16.23 24.64
C SER A 104 20.45 -16.44 23.99
N GLY A 105 20.87 -15.54 23.11
CA GLY A 105 22.16 -15.56 22.44
C GLY A 105 22.13 -15.66 20.93
N GLY A 106 20.96 -15.93 20.34
CA GLY A 106 20.79 -16.01 18.89
C GLY A 106 21.68 -17.07 18.22
N LEU A 107 21.85 -16.96 16.89
CA LEU A 107 22.81 -17.72 16.10
C LEU A 107 23.92 -16.81 15.58
N ASN A 108 25.18 -17.21 15.74
CA ASN A 108 26.34 -16.38 15.37
C ASN A 108 26.61 -16.34 13.87
N SER A 109 26.22 -17.39 13.11
CA SER A 109 26.27 -17.42 11.65
C SER A 109 25.52 -18.65 11.11
N THR A 110 24.62 -18.41 10.15
CA THR A 110 23.90 -19.46 9.41
C THR A 110 24.44 -19.62 7.98
N GLY A 111 25.40 -18.77 7.59
CA GLY A 111 25.90 -18.69 6.22
C GLY A 111 24.96 -17.97 5.24
N ASN A 112 23.81 -17.48 5.73
CA ASN A 112 22.87 -16.68 4.95
C ASN A 112 22.67 -15.31 5.62
N MET A 113 23.00 -14.25 4.91
CA MET A 113 22.98 -12.87 5.42
C MET A 113 21.59 -12.48 5.98
N SER A 114 20.51 -12.95 5.38
CA SER A 114 19.14 -12.63 5.82
C SER A 114 18.81 -13.28 7.15
N PHE A 115 19.18 -14.55 7.33
CA PHE A 115 18.98 -15.27 8.60
C PHE A 115 19.93 -14.78 9.68
N ASP A 116 21.17 -14.47 9.33
CA ASP A 116 22.14 -13.91 10.28
C ASP A 116 21.66 -12.55 10.82
N PHE A 117 21.01 -11.72 9.98
CA PHE A 117 20.40 -10.47 10.42
C PHE A 117 19.20 -10.74 11.35
N LEU A 118 18.34 -11.71 11.03
CA LEU A 118 17.11 -11.99 11.78
C LEU A 118 17.38 -12.67 13.12
N LEU A 119 18.37 -13.58 13.18
CA LEU A 119 18.64 -14.45 14.32
C LEU A 119 19.83 -14.00 15.16
N ARG A 120 20.40 -12.82 14.88
CA ARG A 120 21.50 -12.27 15.67
C ARG A 120 21.09 -11.99 17.11
N ALA A 121 22.07 -12.11 18.03
CA ALA A 121 21.85 -11.74 19.42
C ALA A 121 21.39 -10.27 19.57
N THR A 122 20.47 -10.06 20.49
CA THR A 122 20.03 -8.69 20.83
C THR A 122 21.09 -7.94 21.60
N VAL A 123 21.28 -6.67 21.26
CA VAL A 123 22.14 -5.74 21.99
C VAL A 123 21.24 -4.74 22.72
N SER A 124 21.59 -4.36 23.93
CA SER A 124 20.85 -3.35 24.68
C SER A 124 20.92 -2.00 23.94
N PRO A 125 19.77 -1.40 23.60
CA PRO A 125 19.76 -0.15 22.87
C PRO A 125 20.25 1.02 23.73
N THR A 126 20.94 1.95 23.12
CA THR A 126 21.28 3.24 23.74
C THR A 126 20.05 4.11 23.88
N PHE A 127 20.12 5.14 24.73
CA PHE A 127 19.00 6.08 24.94
C PHE A 127 18.54 6.74 23.61
N MET A 128 19.45 7.11 22.74
CA MET A 128 19.11 7.69 21.42
C MET A 128 18.43 6.70 20.49
N GLU A 129 18.86 5.43 20.50
CA GLU A 129 18.20 4.38 19.71
C GLU A 129 16.78 4.10 20.19
N VAL A 130 16.53 4.18 21.50
CA VAL A 130 15.17 4.08 22.05
C VAL A 130 14.27 5.21 21.53
N ILE A 131 14.79 6.45 21.47
CA ILE A 131 14.05 7.59 20.89
C ILE A 131 13.73 7.34 19.42
N TYR A 132 14.71 6.88 18.62
CA TYR A 132 14.46 6.56 17.20
C TYR A 132 13.43 5.45 17.03
N ILE A 133 13.50 4.39 17.83
CA ILE A 133 12.51 3.31 17.83
C ILE A 133 11.11 3.85 18.17
N ALA A 134 11.00 4.72 19.18
CA ALA A 134 9.72 5.32 19.56
C ALA A 134 9.13 6.21 18.44
N ILE A 135 9.96 7.01 17.77
CA ILE A 135 9.54 7.83 16.62
C ILE A 135 9.07 6.92 15.47
N CYS A 136 9.82 5.88 15.13
CA CYS A 136 9.45 4.92 14.09
C CYS A 136 8.12 4.23 14.44
N ALA A 137 7.95 3.76 15.68
CA ALA A 137 6.73 3.11 16.13
C ALA A 137 5.51 4.04 16.05
N GLY A 138 5.66 5.29 16.49
CA GLY A 138 4.62 6.33 16.39
C GLY A 138 4.25 6.64 14.93
N THR A 139 5.23 6.71 14.05
CA THR A 139 5.02 6.93 12.61
C THR A 139 4.26 5.75 11.97
N VAL A 140 4.64 4.51 12.28
CA VAL A 140 3.97 3.31 11.77
C VAL A 140 2.52 3.24 12.27
N LEU A 141 2.27 3.56 13.54
CA LEU A 141 0.92 3.62 14.10
C LEU A 141 0.07 4.67 13.38
N PHE A 142 0.60 5.88 13.21
CA PHE A 142 -0.08 6.95 12.49
C PHE A 142 -0.41 6.57 11.04
N LEU A 143 0.56 6.01 10.31
CA LEU A 143 0.36 5.54 8.93
C LEU A 143 -0.68 4.42 8.85
N SER A 144 -0.68 3.50 9.81
CA SER A 144 -1.70 2.44 9.89
C SER A 144 -3.10 2.99 10.10
N LEU A 145 -3.24 4.03 10.94
CA LEU A 145 -4.51 4.74 11.15
C LEU A 145 -5.00 5.40 9.85
N VAL A 146 -4.14 6.19 9.22
CA VAL A 146 -4.49 6.93 7.98
C VAL A 146 -4.81 5.97 6.84
N SER A 147 -3.99 4.95 6.63
CA SER A 147 -4.21 3.95 5.58
C SER A 147 -5.52 3.19 5.81
N SER A 148 -5.73 2.67 7.02
CA SER A 148 -6.96 1.94 7.33
C SER A 148 -8.20 2.82 7.22
N PHE A 149 -8.13 4.09 7.60
CA PHE A 149 -9.21 5.05 7.40
C PHE A 149 -9.49 5.27 5.90
N ALA A 150 -8.46 5.42 5.07
CA ALA A 150 -8.60 5.58 3.65
C ALA A 150 -9.28 4.35 3.02
N TYR A 151 -8.78 3.14 3.28
CA TYR A 151 -9.34 1.90 2.74
C TYR A 151 -10.77 1.60 3.23
N ARG A 152 -11.16 2.09 4.39
CA ARG A 152 -12.55 1.97 4.87
C ARG A 152 -13.52 2.90 4.14
N ASN A 153 -13.08 4.09 3.77
CA ASN A 153 -13.98 5.12 3.23
C ASN A 153 -13.98 5.21 1.70
N VAL A 154 -12.91 4.76 1.05
CA VAL A 154 -12.73 4.84 -0.39
C VAL A 154 -12.59 3.43 -0.97
N GLU A 155 -12.98 3.24 -2.23
CA GLU A 155 -12.82 1.96 -2.92
C GLU A 155 -11.34 1.53 -2.96
N ALA A 156 -11.07 0.28 -2.61
CA ALA A 156 -9.70 -0.23 -2.49
C ALA A 156 -8.94 -0.15 -3.83
N SER A 157 -9.62 -0.41 -4.93
CA SER A 157 -9.07 -0.31 -6.29
C SER A 157 -8.69 1.12 -6.71
N LEU A 158 -9.29 2.14 -6.08
CA LEU A 158 -8.94 3.54 -6.33
C LEU A 158 -7.72 3.97 -5.52
N ILE A 159 -7.55 3.46 -4.30
CA ILE A 159 -6.42 3.80 -3.42
C ILE A 159 -5.14 3.10 -3.86
N ALA A 160 -5.22 1.86 -4.33
CA ALA A 160 -4.07 1.03 -4.64
C ALA A 160 -2.98 1.73 -5.48
N PRO A 161 -3.27 2.50 -6.56
CA PRO A 161 -2.23 3.19 -7.33
C PRO A 161 -1.44 4.23 -6.52
N PHE A 162 -2.05 4.79 -5.46
CA PHE A 162 -1.38 5.81 -4.63
C PHE A 162 -0.30 5.25 -3.73
N GLU A 163 -0.32 3.94 -3.46
CA GLU A 163 0.75 3.30 -2.68
C GLU A 163 2.12 3.43 -3.37
N TYR A 164 2.14 3.52 -4.70
CA TYR A 164 3.38 3.73 -5.45
C TYR A 164 4.01 5.12 -5.24
N VAL A 165 3.26 6.10 -4.73
CA VAL A 165 3.79 7.44 -4.42
C VAL A 165 4.88 7.39 -3.34
N ALA A 166 4.90 6.34 -2.53
CA ALA A 166 5.99 6.11 -1.57
C ALA A 166 7.37 6.07 -2.24
N ILE A 167 7.46 5.64 -3.51
CA ILE A 167 8.74 5.52 -4.23
C ILE A 167 9.32 6.90 -4.57
N PRO A 168 8.63 7.83 -5.26
CA PRO A 168 9.15 9.18 -5.48
C PRO A 168 9.50 9.89 -4.17
N VAL A 169 8.66 9.73 -3.13
CA VAL A 169 8.92 10.32 -1.82
C VAL A 169 10.19 9.76 -1.18
N SER A 170 10.41 8.44 -1.25
CA SER A 170 11.64 7.83 -0.73
C SER A 170 12.90 8.29 -1.46
N VAL A 171 12.81 8.55 -2.78
CA VAL A 171 13.91 9.11 -3.55
C VAL A 171 14.23 10.54 -3.11
N VAL A 172 13.21 11.38 -2.87
CA VAL A 172 13.44 12.73 -2.33
C VAL A 172 14.19 12.68 -1.01
N TRP A 173 13.79 11.80 -0.09
CA TRP A 173 14.51 11.60 1.17
C TRP A 173 15.92 11.07 0.96
N GLY A 174 16.14 10.16 0.00
CA GLY A 174 17.47 9.66 -0.37
C GLY A 174 18.42 10.79 -0.79
N ILE A 175 17.92 11.72 -1.62
CA ILE A 175 18.69 12.89 -2.04
C ILE A 175 19.00 13.82 -0.85
N LEU A 176 17.99 14.12 -0.01
CA LEU A 176 18.12 15.08 1.08
C LEU A 176 19.01 14.59 2.22
N ILE A 177 18.97 13.30 2.55
CA ILE A 177 19.69 12.75 3.70
C ILE A 177 21.07 12.20 3.31
N TRP A 178 21.17 11.50 2.18
CA TRP A 178 22.39 10.79 1.77
C TRP A 178 23.06 11.40 0.55
N GLY A 179 22.41 12.34 -0.16
CA GLY A 179 22.95 12.91 -1.39
C GLY A 179 22.91 11.94 -2.57
N ASP A 180 22.14 10.87 -2.47
CA ASP A 180 22.03 9.85 -3.52
C ASP A 180 21.11 10.31 -4.66
N TYR A 181 21.70 10.63 -5.80
CA TYR A 181 20.95 11.05 -6.97
C TYR A 181 20.49 9.85 -7.80
N PRO A 182 19.20 9.79 -8.13
CA PRO A 182 18.66 8.69 -8.95
C PRO A 182 19.19 8.75 -10.38
N SER A 183 19.25 7.60 -11.02
CA SER A 183 19.62 7.52 -12.45
C SER A 183 18.53 8.15 -13.33
N SER A 184 18.91 8.51 -14.58
CA SER A 184 17.97 9.08 -15.55
C SER A 184 16.73 8.20 -15.78
N THR A 185 16.90 6.89 -15.76
CA THR A 185 15.76 5.93 -15.86
C THR A 185 14.83 5.99 -14.66
N ALA A 186 15.36 6.25 -13.46
CA ALA A 186 14.53 6.40 -12.26
C ALA A 186 13.65 7.66 -12.33
N TRP A 187 14.14 8.76 -12.90
CA TRP A 187 13.33 9.96 -13.13
C TRP A 187 12.15 9.69 -14.06
N ILE A 188 12.36 8.91 -15.16
CA ILE A 188 11.28 8.48 -16.06
C ILE A 188 10.27 7.63 -15.29
N GLY A 189 10.74 6.66 -14.49
CA GLY A 189 9.88 5.81 -13.70
C GLY A 189 9.02 6.59 -12.69
N MET A 190 9.59 7.57 -12.00
CA MET A 190 8.84 8.45 -11.09
C MET A 190 7.78 9.28 -11.84
N GLY A 191 8.10 9.80 -13.00
CA GLY A 191 7.14 10.49 -13.87
C GLY A 191 5.94 9.61 -14.24
N LEU A 192 6.18 8.33 -14.57
CA LEU A 192 5.13 7.35 -14.86
C LEU A 192 4.26 7.05 -13.64
N ILE A 193 4.86 6.90 -12.45
CA ILE A 193 4.13 6.67 -11.20
C ILE A 193 3.18 7.85 -10.90
N ILE A 194 3.71 9.07 -10.92
CA ILE A 194 2.95 10.28 -10.61
C ILE A 194 1.83 10.49 -11.65
N SER A 195 2.14 10.35 -12.93
CA SER A 195 1.15 10.52 -14.01
C SER A 195 0.04 9.48 -13.94
N SER A 196 0.35 8.23 -13.57
CA SER A 196 -0.63 7.17 -13.35
C SER A 196 -1.59 7.49 -12.20
N GLY A 197 -1.07 8.02 -11.09
CA GLY A 197 -1.89 8.46 -9.96
C GLY A 197 -2.81 9.63 -10.33
N ILE A 198 -2.30 10.64 -11.03
CA ILE A 198 -3.09 11.79 -11.51
C ILE A 198 -4.17 11.31 -12.51
N TYR A 199 -3.80 10.42 -13.42
CA TYR A 199 -4.72 9.88 -14.43
C TYR A 199 -5.95 9.20 -13.81
N VAL A 200 -5.78 8.35 -12.80
CA VAL A 200 -6.91 7.66 -12.18
C VAL A 200 -7.85 8.64 -11.47
N VAL A 201 -7.30 9.62 -10.75
CA VAL A 201 -8.11 10.66 -10.07
C VAL A 201 -8.91 11.50 -11.08
N TYR A 202 -8.24 11.92 -12.15
CA TYR A 202 -8.89 12.72 -13.19
C TYR A 202 -10.05 11.96 -13.84
N ARG A 203 -9.83 10.71 -14.22
CA ARG A 203 -10.89 9.86 -14.83
C ARG A 203 -12.03 9.56 -13.87
N GLU A 204 -11.73 9.36 -12.59
CA GLU A 204 -12.77 9.13 -11.59
C GLU A 204 -13.68 10.36 -11.42
N ARG A 205 -13.10 11.56 -11.41
CA ARG A 205 -13.89 12.81 -11.38
C ARG A 205 -14.83 12.94 -12.56
N ILE A 206 -14.35 12.64 -13.76
CA ILE A 206 -15.19 12.69 -14.99
C ILE A 206 -16.35 11.71 -14.87
N ASN A 207 -16.09 10.45 -14.46
CA ASN A 207 -17.12 9.45 -14.33
C ASN A 207 -18.19 9.82 -13.28
N GLN A 208 -17.77 10.44 -12.16
CA GLN A 208 -18.72 10.94 -11.15
C GLN A 208 -19.62 12.07 -11.68
N VAL A 209 -19.06 13.01 -12.43
CA VAL A 209 -19.82 14.11 -13.05
C VAL A 209 -20.82 13.58 -14.05
N GLU A 210 -20.44 12.64 -14.92
CA GLU A 210 -21.35 12.02 -15.89
C GLU A 210 -22.49 11.25 -15.21
N THR A 211 -22.20 10.55 -14.12
CA THR A 211 -23.21 9.81 -13.37
C THR A 211 -24.20 10.76 -12.71
N THR A 212 -23.71 11.85 -12.13
CA THR A 212 -24.56 12.88 -11.48
C THR A 212 -25.44 13.61 -12.49
N SER A 213 -24.94 13.88 -13.71
CA SER A 213 -25.71 14.53 -14.77
C SER A 213 -26.80 13.65 -15.40
N ARG A 214 -26.67 12.31 -15.25
CA ARG A 214 -27.67 11.34 -15.74
C ARG A 214 -28.79 11.06 -14.76
N VAL A 215 -28.67 11.47 -13.51
CA VAL A 215 -29.74 11.33 -12.51
C VAL A 215 -30.70 12.50 -12.68
N PRO A 216 -31.99 12.27 -13.07
CA PRO A 216 -32.96 13.34 -13.17
C PRO A 216 -33.11 14.02 -11.81
N MET A 217 -33.13 15.36 -11.77
CA MET A 217 -33.37 16.07 -10.50
C MET A 217 -34.71 15.64 -9.91
N PRO A 218 -34.78 15.38 -8.58
CA PRO A 218 -36.08 15.12 -7.93
C PRO A 218 -36.99 16.36 -8.16
N GLY A 219 -38.00 16.21 -8.95
CA GLY A 219 -38.93 17.31 -9.33
C GLY A 219 -39.11 17.50 -10.83
N SER A 220 -38.20 17.01 -11.69
CA SER A 220 -38.40 17.10 -13.15
C SER A 220 -39.42 16.09 -13.70
N ALA A 221 -39.73 15.04 -12.94
CA ALA A 221 -40.74 14.04 -13.33
C ALA A 221 -42.16 14.58 -13.35
N GLY A 222 -42.47 15.67 -12.61
CA GLY A 222 -43.79 16.30 -12.60
C GLY A 222 -44.04 17.26 -13.77
N MET A 223 -43.01 17.75 -14.42
CA MET A 223 -43.20 18.73 -15.54
C MET A 223 -43.43 18.08 -16.89
N VAL A 224 -43.15 16.79 -17.05
CA VAL A 224 -43.34 16.08 -18.34
C VAL A 224 -44.77 15.58 -18.51
N GLN A 225 -45.52 15.37 -17.42
CA GLN A 225 -46.91 14.90 -17.49
C GLN A 225 -47.93 16.03 -17.75
N SER A 226 -47.61 17.28 -17.43
CA SER A 226 -48.53 18.41 -17.64
C SER A 226 -48.66 18.86 -19.11
N LYS A 227 -47.88 18.30 -20.05
CA LYS A 227 -47.90 18.73 -21.47
C LYS A 227 -48.58 17.77 -22.40
N LYS A 228 -49.29 16.74 -21.87
CA LYS A 228 -50.03 15.73 -22.66
C LYS A 228 -51.55 15.80 -22.55
N ASP A 229 -52.07 16.74 -21.74
CA ASP A 229 -53.51 16.87 -21.48
C ASP A 229 -54.11 18.22 -21.95
N ASP A 230 -53.45 18.93 -22.91
CA ASP A 230 -54.02 20.07 -23.64
C ASP A 230 -54.16 19.81 -25.14
#